data_194808136ddf01f109706189862c9a72
#
_entry.id   194808136ddf01f109706189862c9a72
#
_cell.length_a   1.000
_cell.length_b   1.000
_cell.length_c   1.000
_cell.angle_alpha   90.00
_cell.angle_beta   90.00
_cell.angle_gamma   90.00
#
_symmetry.space_group_name_H-M   'P 1'
#
loop_
_entity.id
_entity.type
_entity.pdbx_description
1 polymer ?
#
loop_
_entity_poly.entity_id
_entity_poly.type
_entity_poly.pdbx_seq_one_letter_code
_entity_poly.pdbx_strand_id
1 'polypeptide(L)'
;MPNENLIPAREFCIHHNIEISFIDSLQEYGLVELHTLEGAGYINEEQLEDLEKMVRLHYDLNINLEGIDAITNLLHHMHSLQQDLAALRNRLRLYEPGD
;
A
#
# COMPACT_ATOMS: atom_id res chain seq x y z
N MET A 1 22.72 -3.85 3.20
CA MET A 1 22.59 -4.07 1.75
C MET A 1 21.32 -3.44 1.25
N PRO A 2 21.41 -2.59 0.22
CA PRO A 2 20.22 -1.92 -0.26
C PRO A 2 19.17 -2.86 -0.85
N ASN A 3 19.53 -4.09 -1.18
CA ASN A 3 18.63 -5.03 -1.82
C ASN A 3 17.94 -6.01 -0.86
N GLU A 4 18.21 -5.91 0.43
CA GLU A 4 17.69 -6.86 1.40
C GLU A 4 16.16 -6.79 1.53
N ASN A 5 15.58 -5.61 1.30
CA ASN A 5 14.16 -5.40 1.47
C ASN A 5 13.42 -5.30 0.14
N LEU A 6 14.05 -5.74 -0.93
CA LEU A 6 13.46 -5.68 -2.26
C LEU A 6 13.07 -7.08 -2.73
N ILE A 7 11.88 -7.18 -3.29
CA ILE A 7 11.32 -8.44 -3.78
C ILE A 7 11.08 -8.28 -5.27
N PRO A 8 11.55 -9.25 -6.10
CA PRO A 8 11.28 -9.16 -7.53
C PRO A 8 9.78 -9.12 -7.82
N ALA A 9 9.35 -8.15 -8.61
CA ALA A 9 7.95 -8.01 -8.95
C ALA A 9 7.41 -9.27 -9.63
N ARG A 10 8.25 -9.91 -10.44
CA ARG A 10 7.85 -11.15 -11.11
C ARG A 10 7.53 -12.26 -10.11
N GLU A 11 8.34 -12.40 -9.07
CA GLU A 11 8.09 -13.43 -8.06
C GLU A 11 6.79 -13.16 -7.30
N PHE A 12 6.53 -11.90 -6.99
CA PHE A 12 5.27 -11.52 -6.37
C PHE A 12 4.09 -11.92 -7.25
N CYS A 13 4.19 -11.64 -8.55
CA CYS A 13 3.13 -11.98 -9.49
C CYS A 13 2.89 -13.48 -9.59
N ILE A 14 3.97 -14.26 -9.62
CA ILE A 14 3.85 -15.71 -9.66
C ILE A 14 3.21 -16.26 -8.39
N HIS A 15 3.67 -15.75 -7.25
CA HIS A 15 3.16 -16.20 -5.95
C HIS A 15 1.67 -15.92 -5.78
N HIS A 16 1.22 -14.77 -6.25
CA HIS A 16 -0.18 -14.36 -6.12
C HIS A 16 -1.03 -14.71 -7.34
N ASN A 17 -0.43 -15.32 -8.34
CA ASN A 17 -1.12 -15.70 -9.58
C ASN A 17 -1.79 -14.51 -10.26
N ILE A 18 -1.05 -13.44 -10.41
CA ILE A 18 -1.52 -12.22 -11.07
C ILE A 18 -0.60 -11.86 -12.23
N GLU A 19 -1.05 -10.96 -13.08
CA GLU A 19 -0.29 -10.52 -14.23
C GLU A 19 0.61 -9.33 -13.88
N ILE A 20 1.81 -9.30 -14.49
CA ILE A 20 2.74 -8.19 -14.28
C ILE A 20 2.14 -6.88 -14.79
N SER A 21 1.28 -6.96 -15.81
CA SER A 21 0.61 -5.75 -16.34
C SER A 21 -0.22 -5.03 -15.28
N PHE A 22 -0.78 -5.78 -14.32
CA PHE A 22 -1.51 -5.17 -13.22
C PHE A 22 -0.58 -4.32 -12.35
N ILE A 23 0.60 -4.84 -12.04
CA ILE A 23 1.60 -4.10 -11.26
C ILE A 23 2.05 -2.85 -12.02
N ASP A 24 2.27 -2.97 -13.33
CA ASP A 24 2.65 -1.82 -14.16
C ASP A 24 1.58 -0.74 -14.13
N SER A 25 0.32 -1.15 -14.20
CA SER A 25 -0.80 -0.20 -14.14
C SER A 25 -0.88 0.49 -12.79
N LEU A 26 -0.65 -0.24 -11.70
CA LEU A 26 -0.62 0.36 -10.36
C LEU A 26 0.50 1.39 -10.27
N GLN A 27 1.64 1.11 -10.87
CA GLN A 27 2.75 2.04 -10.89
C GLN A 27 2.39 3.31 -11.67
N GLU A 28 1.70 3.16 -12.80
CA GLU A 28 1.25 4.31 -13.59
C GLU A 28 0.32 5.22 -12.80
N TYR A 29 -0.51 4.64 -11.95
CA TYR A 29 -1.41 5.40 -11.08
C TYR A 29 -0.71 5.97 -9.86
N GLY A 30 0.57 5.64 -9.67
CA GLY A 30 1.29 6.09 -8.48
C GLY A 30 0.95 5.34 -7.20
N LEU A 31 0.30 4.19 -7.32
CA LEU A 31 -0.14 3.41 -6.17
C LEU A 31 0.94 2.48 -5.64
N VAL A 32 1.90 2.13 -6.47
CA VAL A 32 3.04 1.32 -6.07
C VAL A 32 4.28 1.91 -6.74
N GLU A 33 5.41 1.77 -6.08
CA GLU A 33 6.68 2.25 -6.60
C GLU A 33 7.59 1.06 -6.84
N LEU A 34 8.09 0.92 -8.07
CA LEU A 34 9.01 -0.14 -8.42
C LEU A 34 10.43 0.40 -8.51
N HIS A 35 11.37 -0.35 -7.95
CA HIS A 35 12.78 -0.06 -8.05
C HIS A 35 13.36 -0.90 -9.19
N THR A 36 13.96 -0.24 -10.18
CA THR A 36 14.52 -0.94 -11.33
C THR A 36 16.01 -1.19 -11.12
N LEU A 37 16.39 -2.45 -11.13
CA LEU A 37 17.77 -2.87 -11.03
C LEU A 37 18.08 -3.81 -12.20
N GLU A 38 19.06 -3.44 -13.00
CA GLU A 38 19.46 -4.24 -14.17
C GLU A 38 18.29 -4.62 -15.07
N GLY A 39 17.36 -3.68 -15.26
CA GLY A 39 16.22 -3.89 -16.13
C GLY A 39 15.06 -4.65 -15.51
N ALA A 40 15.17 -5.08 -14.28
CA ALA A 40 14.11 -5.80 -13.58
C ALA A 40 13.48 -4.93 -12.49
N GLY A 41 12.17 -5.05 -12.33
CA GLY A 41 11.43 -4.31 -11.32
C GLY A 41 11.40 -5.03 -9.98
N TYR A 42 11.59 -4.27 -8.91
CA TYR A 42 11.57 -4.80 -7.55
C TYR A 42 10.59 -4.00 -6.70
N ILE A 43 9.94 -4.68 -5.78
CA ILE A 43 8.98 -4.09 -4.84
C ILE A 43 9.63 -3.99 -3.48
N ASN A 44 9.52 -2.83 -2.84
CA ASN A 44 10.00 -2.67 -1.48
C ASN A 44 9.07 -3.46 -0.54
N GLU A 45 9.67 -4.21 0.38
CA GLU A 45 8.93 -5.03 1.33
C GLU A 45 7.87 -4.23 2.11
N GLU A 46 8.14 -2.96 2.37
CA GLU A 46 7.19 -2.09 3.07
C GLU A 46 5.89 -1.87 2.31
N GLN A 47 5.90 -2.05 1.01
CA GLN A 47 4.71 -1.87 0.18
C GLN A 47 3.87 -3.13 0.04
N LEU A 48 4.37 -4.28 0.50
CA LEU A 48 3.69 -5.56 0.26
C LEU A 48 2.29 -5.62 0.84
N GLU A 49 2.10 -5.12 2.05
CA GLU A 49 0.79 -5.15 2.70
C GLU A 49 -0.26 -4.40 1.90
N ASP A 50 0.08 -3.18 1.47
CA ASP A 50 -0.83 -2.38 0.65
C ASP A 50 -1.06 -3.01 -0.71
N LEU A 51 -0.01 -3.56 -1.30
CA LEU A 51 -0.10 -4.20 -2.61
C LEU A 51 -1.00 -5.42 -2.56
N GLU A 52 -0.91 -6.21 -1.50
CA GLU A 52 -1.79 -7.37 -1.32
C GLU A 52 -3.25 -6.96 -1.20
N LYS A 53 -3.52 -5.84 -0.55
CA LYS A 53 -4.88 -5.30 -0.49
C LYS A 53 -5.39 -4.89 -1.86
N MET A 54 -4.55 -4.27 -2.67
CA MET A 54 -4.92 -3.87 -4.03
C MET A 54 -5.19 -5.09 -4.91
N VAL A 55 -4.40 -6.15 -4.75
CA VAL A 55 -4.62 -7.40 -5.46
C VAL A 55 -5.99 -7.98 -5.13
N ARG A 56 -6.34 -8.01 -3.85
CA ARG A 56 -7.66 -8.51 -3.44
C ARG A 56 -8.79 -7.64 -3.96
N LEU A 57 -8.63 -6.33 -3.93
CA LEU A 57 -9.66 -5.42 -4.44
C LEU A 57 -9.93 -5.67 -5.92
N HIS A 58 -8.88 -5.90 -6.69
CA HIS A 58 -9.03 -6.11 -8.13
C HIS A 58 -9.50 -7.52 -8.48
N TYR A 59 -8.81 -8.53 -7.98
CA TYR A 59 -9.06 -9.91 -8.41
C TYR A 59 -10.22 -10.58 -7.69
N ASP A 60 -10.43 -10.24 -6.42
CA ASP A 60 -11.52 -10.84 -5.65
C ASP A 60 -12.81 -10.04 -5.74
N LEU A 61 -12.70 -8.71 -5.76
CA LEU A 61 -13.88 -7.84 -5.74
C LEU A 61 -14.15 -7.17 -7.07
N ASN A 62 -13.30 -7.42 -8.06
CA ASN A 62 -13.48 -6.90 -9.41
C ASN A 62 -13.56 -5.37 -9.48
N ILE A 63 -12.76 -4.71 -8.64
CA ILE A 63 -12.70 -3.25 -8.62
C ILE A 63 -11.67 -2.78 -9.65
N ASN A 64 -12.01 -1.79 -10.44
CA ASN A 64 -11.10 -1.27 -11.46
C ASN A 64 -10.03 -0.38 -10.83
N LEU A 65 -9.05 0.04 -11.65
CA LEU A 65 -7.92 0.81 -11.15
C LEU A 65 -8.33 2.14 -10.55
N GLU A 66 -9.30 2.81 -11.14
CA GLU A 66 -9.80 4.07 -10.61
C GLU A 66 -10.43 3.86 -9.24
N GLY A 67 -11.16 2.76 -9.07
CA GLY A 67 -11.75 2.41 -7.78
C GLY A 67 -10.70 2.08 -6.74
N ILE A 68 -9.66 1.36 -7.14
CA ILE A 68 -8.54 1.04 -6.24
C ILE A 68 -7.85 2.33 -5.78
N ASP A 69 -7.62 3.24 -6.71
CA ASP A 69 -7.01 4.53 -6.40
C ASP A 69 -7.86 5.29 -5.37
N ALA A 70 -9.15 5.39 -5.60
CA ALA A 70 -10.06 6.08 -4.71
C ALA A 70 -10.08 5.43 -3.32
N ILE A 71 -10.18 4.10 -3.27
CA ILE A 71 -10.24 3.35 -2.01
C ILE A 71 -8.92 3.52 -1.23
N THR A 72 -7.80 3.40 -1.92
CA THR A 72 -6.49 3.53 -1.28
C THR A 72 -6.33 4.91 -0.66
N ASN A 73 -6.72 5.95 -1.39
CA ASN A 73 -6.64 7.31 -0.88
C ASN A 73 -7.56 7.52 0.31
N LEU A 74 -8.77 6.97 0.26
CA LEU A 74 -9.71 7.06 1.38
C LEU A 74 -9.18 6.35 2.62
N LEU A 75 -8.59 5.17 2.45
CA LEU A 75 -8.05 4.43 3.57
C LEU A 75 -6.87 5.17 4.22
N HIS A 76 -6.01 5.76 3.41
CA HIS A 76 -4.91 6.56 3.92
C HIS A 76 -5.42 7.78 4.69
N HIS A 77 -6.45 8.41 4.16
CA HIS A 77 -7.06 9.58 4.79
C HIS A 77 -7.69 9.20 6.14
N MET A 78 -8.42 8.08 6.18
CA MET A 78 -9.01 7.58 7.41
C MET A 78 -7.96 7.27 8.46
N HIS A 79 -6.87 6.63 8.04
CA HIS A 79 -5.77 6.32 8.94
C HIS A 79 -5.15 7.58 9.54
N SER A 80 -4.96 8.60 8.71
CA SER A 80 -4.44 9.89 9.17
C SER A 80 -5.38 10.54 10.17
N LEU A 81 -6.69 10.50 9.91
CA LEU A 81 -7.69 11.04 10.84
C LEU A 81 -7.69 10.29 12.17
N GLN A 82 -7.52 8.98 12.12
CA GLN A 82 -7.44 8.17 13.33
C GLN A 82 -6.23 8.53 14.18
N GLN A 83 -5.10 8.79 13.52
CA GLN A 83 -3.89 9.21 14.21
C GLN A 83 -4.07 10.57 14.86
N ASP A 84 -4.70 11.50 14.15
CA ASP A 84 -4.98 12.84 14.69
C ASP A 84 -5.90 12.74 15.90
N LEU A 85 -6.92 11.89 15.81
CA LEU A 85 -7.85 11.69 16.91
C LEU A 85 -7.14 11.12 18.15
N ALA A 86 -6.27 10.14 17.94
CA ALA A 86 -5.50 9.55 19.03
C ALA A 86 -4.58 10.60 19.68
N ALA A 87 -3.95 11.46 18.87
CA ALA A 87 -3.10 12.51 19.38
C ALA A 87 -3.90 13.51 20.22
N LEU A 88 -5.11 13.87 19.74
CA LEU A 88 -5.97 14.78 20.48
C LEU A 88 -6.41 14.19 21.81
N ARG A 89 -6.78 12.91 21.82
CA ARG A 89 -7.15 12.22 23.06
C ARG A 89 -6.02 12.23 24.07
N ASN A 90 -4.80 11.97 23.61
CA ASN A 90 -3.65 11.97 24.48
C ASN A 90 -3.39 13.37 25.05
N ARG A 91 -3.57 14.40 24.26
CA ARG A 91 -3.41 15.78 24.72
C ARG A 91 -4.48 16.13 25.74
N LEU A 92 -5.72 15.71 25.55
CA LEU A 92 -6.79 15.94 26.49
C LEU A 92 -6.51 15.28 27.83
N ARG A 93 -5.94 14.06 27.81
CA ARG A 93 -5.61 13.35 29.04
C ARG A 93 -4.58 14.12 29.89
N LEU A 94 -3.73 14.89 29.24
CA LEU A 94 -2.76 15.72 29.96
C LEU A 94 -3.44 16.87 30.71
N TYR A 95 -4.60 17.30 30.23
CA TYR A 95 -5.34 18.41 30.82
C TYR A 95 -6.53 17.99 31.69
N GLU A 96 -6.75 16.67 31.81
CA GLU A 96 -7.85 16.12 32.61
C GLU A 96 -7.30 15.17 33.67
N PRO A 97 -6.53 15.70 34.62
CA PRO A 97 -5.95 14.88 35.68
C PRO A 97 -7.04 14.31 36.57
N GLY A 98 -6.84 13.12 37.03
CA GLY A 98 -7.77 12.49 37.97
C GLY A 98 -8.73 11.50 37.35
N ASP A 99 -8.65 11.32 36.07
CA ASP A 99 -9.50 10.31 35.38
C ASP A 99 -8.77 9.00 35.13
#